data_c677eaa79d0c30c3318f4bf79bee99e4
#
_entry.id   c677eaa79d0c30c3318f4bf79bee99e4
#
_cell.length_a   1.000
_cell.length_b   1.000
_cell.length_c   1.000
_cell.angle_alpha   90.00
_cell.angle_beta   90.00
_cell.angle_gamma   90.00
#
_symmetry.space_group_name_H-M   'P 1'
#
loop_
_entity.id
_entity.type
_entity.pdbx_description
1 polymer ?
#
loop_
_entity_poly.entity_id
_entity_poly.type
_entity_poly.pdbx_seq_one_letter_code
_entity_poly.pdbx_strand_id
1 'polypeptide(L)'
;MLRIVFLFMLLLVSCAKLTEEKRAKLARELYSEGMVAYSRKDYKEAIGKLSEALKYLENLTPEEIKSAKYAIGESYYFRKDYINAVVYLEDYLFYYPESPEAERVYFMVVDSYMKVAPDAYRDQTYTLKAIDKAKDFLSRYPNSPYTDRVLDLIDKAQTKLAKHEYLIARFYEDFGYYYSASLRYKNLLINYPEQVSEVEVLYRYIKSLLLVKEQAKRQEEKYLKWIKEAEAELRKAQSEEDRKAIQKRIDFLKSEIERWKKLAEESRKEGIKQLERYKEVFGENSYYRELKKYAG
;
A
#
# COMPACT_ATOMS: atom_id res chain seq x y z
N MET A 1 -61.82 20.54 22.61
CA MET A 1 -60.56 20.74 21.90
C MET A 1 -59.38 21.15 22.81
N LEU A 2 -59.56 21.98 23.81
CA LEU A 2 -58.46 22.48 24.67
C LEU A 2 -57.81 21.36 25.56
N ARG A 3 -58.56 20.34 25.95
CA ARG A 3 -58.00 19.20 26.77
C ARG A 3 -57.15 18.22 26.00
N ILE A 4 -57.32 18.08 24.69
CA ILE A 4 -56.56 17.18 23.82
C ILE A 4 -55.20 17.83 23.49
N VAL A 5 -55.11 19.13 23.34
CA VAL A 5 -53.86 19.87 23.10
C VAL A 5 -52.94 19.82 24.31
N PHE A 6 -53.47 19.82 25.52
CA PHE A 6 -52.70 19.72 26.74
C PHE A 6 -52.10 18.30 26.97
N LEU A 7 -52.82 17.27 26.51
CA LEU A 7 -52.32 15.89 26.58
C LEU A 7 -51.19 15.63 25.57
N PHE A 8 -51.27 16.29 24.38
CA PHE A 8 -50.20 16.20 23.36
C PHE A 8 -48.93 16.99 23.75
N MET A 9 -49.06 18.06 24.52
CA MET A 9 -47.93 18.84 25.02
C MET A 9 -47.15 18.13 26.14
N LEU A 10 -47.80 17.21 26.87
CA LEU A 10 -47.13 16.37 27.90
C LEU A 10 -46.38 15.16 27.32
N LEU A 11 -46.65 14.77 26.07
CA LEU A 11 -45.92 13.70 25.40
C LEU A 11 -44.62 14.17 24.74
N LEU A 12 -44.38 15.48 24.61
CA LEU A 12 -43.16 16.04 24.05
C LEU A 12 -42.05 16.33 25.09
N VAL A 13 -42.24 16.02 26.36
CA VAL A 13 -41.29 16.31 27.44
C VAL A 13 -40.54 15.04 27.89
N SER A 14 -40.59 13.91 27.20
CA SER A 14 -39.94 12.69 27.62
C SER A 14 -38.61 12.38 26.88
N CYS A 15 -37.91 13.39 26.38
CA CYS A 15 -36.45 13.29 26.26
C CYS A 15 -35.85 14.05 27.43
N ALA A 16 -35.96 13.52 28.65
CA ALA A 16 -35.30 14.09 29.79
C ALA A 16 -33.78 14.03 29.53
N LYS A 17 -33.18 15.17 29.12
CA LYS A 17 -31.73 15.32 29.13
C LYS A 17 -31.25 14.93 30.55
N LEU A 18 -30.35 13.93 30.61
CA LEU A 18 -29.68 13.59 31.87
C LEU A 18 -29.14 14.88 32.50
N THR A 19 -29.39 15.08 33.80
CA THR A 19 -28.76 16.20 34.52
C THR A 19 -27.25 16.04 34.49
N GLU A 20 -26.50 17.13 34.63
CA GLU A 20 -25.03 17.12 34.60
C GLU A 20 -24.47 16.14 35.65
N GLU A 21 -25.02 16.14 36.85
CA GLU A 21 -24.64 15.22 37.89
C GLU A 21 -24.86 13.74 37.54
N LYS A 22 -25.98 13.42 36.89
CA LYS A 22 -26.24 12.05 36.41
C LYS A 22 -25.31 11.63 35.29
N ARG A 23 -24.91 12.57 34.41
CA ARG A 23 -23.91 12.30 33.35
C ARG A 23 -22.54 12.02 33.95
N ALA A 24 -22.10 12.84 34.88
CA ALA A 24 -20.84 12.69 35.60
C ALA A 24 -20.76 11.34 36.34
N LYS A 25 -21.84 10.96 37.01
CA LYS A 25 -21.94 9.65 37.66
C LYS A 25 -21.85 8.51 36.69
N LEU A 26 -22.65 8.56 35.59
CA LEU A 26 -22.66 7.54 34.55
C LEU A 26 -21.30 7.40 33.87
N ALA A 27 -20.64 8.51 33.52
CA ALA A 27 -19.33 8.50 32.89
C ALA A 27 -18.29 7.74 33.73
N ARG A 28 -18.24 8.04 35.04
CA ARG A 28 -17.31 7.39 35.99
C ARG A 28 -17.65 5.92 36.22
N GLU A 29 -18.93 5.55 36.31
CA GLU A 29 -19.37 4.16 36.42
C GLU A 29 -18.93 3.36 35.18
N LEU A 30 -19.22 3.85 33.98
CA LEU A 30 -18.82 3.24 32.72
C LEU A 30 -17.30 3.11 32.57
N TYR A 31 -16.55 4.16 32.95
CA TYR A 31 -15.09 4.11 32.95
C TYR A 31 -14.57 3.04 33.92
N SER A 32 -15.07 3.03 35.17
CA SER A 32 -14.66 2.04 36.16
C SER A 32 -14.96 0.61 35.73
N GLU A 33 -16.18 0.33 35.27
CA GLU A 33 -16.58 -0.97 34.78
C GLU A 33 -15.72 -1.40 33.59
N GLY A 34 -15.46 -0.47 32.64
CA GLY A 34 -14.63 -0.73 31.46
C GLY A 34 -13.18 -1.04 31.83
N MET A 35 -12.58 -0.34 32.80
CA MET A 35 -11.22 -0.62 33.28
C MET A 35 -11.14 -1.95 34.06
N VAL A 36 -12.19 -2.30 34.79
CA VAL A 36 -12.30 -3.63 35.44
C VAL A 36 -12.38 -4.74 34.36
N ALA A 37 -13.22 -4.58 33.35
CA ALA A 37 -13.30 -5.52 32.22
C ALA A 37 -11.95 -5.66 31.50
N TYR A 38 -11.27 -4.53 31.26
CA TYR A 38 -9.93 -4.52 30.66
C TYR A 38 -8.91 -5.30 31.52
N SER A 39 -8.87 -5.09 32.80
CA SER A 39 -7.98 -5.81 33.72
C SER A 39 -8.23 -7.33 33.76
N ARG A 40 -9.47 -7.73 33.55
CA ARG A 40 -9.89 -9.14 33.46
C ARG A 40 -9.68 -9.72 32.03
N LYS A 41 -9.18 -8.91 31.09
CA LYS A 41 -9.00 -9.25 29.68
C LYS A 41 -10.32 -9.54 28.95
N ASP A 42 -11.45 -9.07 29.48
CA ASP A 42 -12.69 -9.00 28.71
C ASP A 42 -12.67 -7.78 27.81
N TYR A 43 -11.89 -7.91 26.74
CA TYR A 43 -11.65 -6.82 25.79
C TYR A 43 -12.91 -6.35 25.07
N LYS A 44 -13.91 -7.23 24.91
CA LYS A 44 -15.18 -6.85 24.26
C LYS A 44 -15.97 -5.91 25.14
N GLU A 45 -16.13 -6.27 26.42
CA GLU A 45 -16.83 -5.45 27.39
C GLU A 45 -16.07 -4.15 27.65
N ALA A 46 -14.74 -4.23 27.79
CA ALA A 46 -13.87 -3.06 27.98
C ALA A 46 -14.07 -2.02 26.86
N ILE A 47 -14.02 -2.44 25.58
CA ILE A 47 -14.26 -1.54 24.43
C ILE A 47 -15.65 -0.90 24.54
N GLY A 48 -16.68 -1.69 24.82
CA GLY A 48 -18.05 -1.18 24.90
C GLY A 48 -18.22 -0.13 25.98
N LYS A 49 -17.80 -0.46 27.21
CA LYS A 49 -17.93 0.43 28.36
C LYS A 49 -17.09 1.70 28.24
N LEU A 50 -15.81 1.56 27.85
CA LEU A 50 -14.91 2.71 27.72
C LEU A 50 -15.29 3.62 26.55
N SER A 51 -15.74 3.06 25.43
CA SER A 51 -16.23 3.86 24.31
C SER A 51 -17.50 4.65 24.67
N GLU A 52 -18.36 4.08 25.51
CA GLU A 52 -19.54 4.76 26.01
C GLU A 52 -19.16 5.86 27.01
N ALA A 53 -18.19 5.60 27.92
CA ALA A 53 -17.67 6.59 28.86
C ALA A 53 -17.08 7.80 28.12
N LEU A 54 -16.33 7.59 27.04
CA LEU A 54 -15.71 8.66 26.24
C LEU A 54 -16.74 9.56 25.50
N LYS A 55 -18.02 9.22 25.47
CA LYS A 55 -19.06 10.16 25.00
C LYS A 55 -19.33 11.31 25.98
N TYR A 56 -18.83 11.20 27.19
CA TYR A 56 -19.01 12.17 28.28
C TYR A 56 -17.64 12.74 28.70
N LEU A 57 -16.82 13.17 27.73
CA LEU A 57 -15.44 13.63 27.97
C LEU A 57 -15.33 14.73 29.03
N GLU A 58 -16.30 15.63 29.08
CA GLU A 58 -16.37 16.73 30.03
C GLU A 58 -16.54 16.27 31.49
N ASN A 59 -16.91 15.02 31.69
CA ASN A 59 -17.15 14.42 32.99
C ASN A 59 -16.04 13.43 33.45
N LEU A 60 -14.99 13.29 32.61
CA LEU A 60 -13.81 12.48 32.89
C LEU A 60 -12.57 13.35 33.08
N THR A 61 -11.66 12.92 33.90
CA THR A 61 -10.36 13.57 34.02
C THR A 61 -9.48 13.29 32.81
N PRO A 62 -8.47 14.13 32.52
CA PRO A 62 -7.53 13.87 31.41
C PRO A 62 -6.84 12.49 31.53
N GLU A 63 -6.52 12.03 32.73
CA GLU A 63 -5.89 10.72 32.94
C GLU A 63 -6.87 9.57 32.70
N GLU A 64 -8.15 9.71 33.05
CA GLU A 64 -9.19 8.72 32.72
C GLU A 64 -9.40 8.63 31.22
N ILE A 65 -9.43 9.77 30.51
CA ILE A 65 -9.54 9.80 29.04
C ILE A 65 -8.35 9.10 28.40
N LYS A 66 -7.12 9.43 28.82
CA LYS A 66 -5.89 8.83 28.35
C LYS A 66 -5.91 7.31 28.56
N SER A 67 -6.22 6.86 29.79
CA SER A 67 -6.26 5.44 30.14
C SER A 67 -7.34 4.68 29.37
N ALA A 68 -8.51 5.29 29.15
CA ALA A 68 -9.59 4.71 28.37
C ALA A 68 -9.18 4.54 26.89
N LYS A 69 -8.59 5.57 26.28
CA LYS A 69 -8.10 5.51 24.87
C LYS A 69 -7.04 4.41 24.70
N TYR A 70 -6.08 4.33 25.62
CA TYR A 70 -5.08 3.27 25.61
C TYR A 70 -5.73 1.89 25.72
N ALA A 71 -6.58 1.67 26.73
CA ALA A 71 -7.22 0.38 26.97
C ALA A 71 -8.12 -0.07 25.81
N ILE A 72 -8.82 0.85 25.14
CA ILE A 72 -9.61 0.55 23.94
C ILE A 72 -8.69 0.08 22.81
N GLY A 73 -7.63 0.84 22.48
CA GLY A 73 -6.70 0.50 21.41
C GLY A 73 -6.03 -0.84 21.63
N GLU A 74 -5.53 -1.09 22.82
CA GLU A 74 -4.92 -2.37 23.21
C GLU A 74 -5.94 -3.52 23.22
N SER A 75 -7.17 -3.27 23.63
CA SER A 75 -8.25 -4.26 23.57
C SER A 75 -8.57 -4.70 22.15
N TYR A 76 -8.64 -3.77 21.19
CA TYR A 76 -8.78 -4.12 19.78
C TYR A 76 -7.60 -4.95 19.28
N TYR A 77 -6.37 -4.59 19.65
CA TYR A 77 -5.17 -5.34 19.29
C TYR A 77 -5.24 -6.80 19.78
N PHE A 78 -5.54 -7.03 21.04
CA PHE A 78 -5.63 -8.39 21.59
C PHE A 78 -6.81 -9.20 21.05
N ARG A 79 -7.88 -8.53 20.62
CA ARG A 79 -8.97 -9.16 19.89
C ARG A 79 -8.65 -9.44 18.42
N LYS A 80 -7.47 -9.08 17.96
CA LYS A 80 -7.03 -9.19 16.56
C LYS A 80 -7.86 -8.35 15.59
N ASP A 81 -8.58 -7.37 16.08
CA ASP A 81 -9.24 -6.35 15.25
C ASP A 81 -8.22 -5.23 14.96
N TYR A 82 -7.26 -5.57 14.11
CA TYR A 82 -6.08 -4.73 13.87
C TYR A 82 -6.42 -3.42 13.14
N ILE A 83 -7.51 -3.40 12.37
CA ILE A 83 -7.97 -2.17 11.70
C ILE A 83 -8.38 -1.14 12.75
N ASN A 84 -9.26 -1.52 13.66
CA ASN A 84 -9.68 -0.63 14.75
C ASN A 84 -8.54 -0.37 15.74
N ALA A 85 -7.66 -1.37 15.99
CA ALA A 85 -6.48 -1.16 16.82
C ALA A 85 -5.61 -0.02 16.27
N VAL A 86 -5.30 -0.01 14.97
CA VAL A 86 -4.55 1.10 14.35
C VAL A 86 -5.21 2.45 14.59
N VAL A 87 -6.52 2.55 14.36
CA VAL A 87 -7.25 3.82 14.52
C VAL A 87 -7.12 4.37 15.93
N TYR A 88 -7.40 3.54 16.96
CA TYR A 88 -7.37 3.98 18.35
C TYR A 88 -5.95 4.17 18.90
N LEU A 89 -4.99 3.35 18.49
CA LEU A 89 -3.60 3.47 18.93
C LEU A 89 -2.90 4.67 18.28
N GLU A 90 -3.17 4.98 17.00
CA GLU A 90 -2.64 6.20 16.37
C GLU A 90 -3.27 7.46 16.98
N ASP A 91 -4.57 7.44 17.30
CA ASP A 91 -5.22 8.53 18.03
C ASP A 91 -4.59 8.71 19.42
N TYR A 92 -4.30 7.63 20.13
CA TYR A 92 -3.57 7.70 21.41
C TYR A 92 -2.21 8.36 21.25
N LEU A 93 -1.39 7.94 20.27
CA LEU A 93 -0.05 8.51 20.02
C LEU A 93 -0.09 9.98 19.61
N PHE A 94 -1.15 10.39 18.92
CA PHE A 94 -1.33 11.78 18.50
C PHE A 94 -1.50 12.71 19.72
N TYR A 95 -2.30 12.29 20.71
CA TYR A 95 -2.54 13.09 21.91
C TYR A 95 -1.51 12.90 23.03
N TYR A 96 -0.88 11.71 23.09
CA TYR A 96 0.00 11.31 24.21
C TYR A 96 1.33 10.72 23.71
N PRO A 97 2.09 11.43 22.84
CA PRO A 97 3.30 10.89 22.22
C PRO A 97 4.44 10.61 23.22
N GLU A 98 4.45 11.29 24.36
CA GLU A 98 5.48 11.17 25.41
C GLU A 98 4.99 10.35 26.61
N SER A 99 3.89 9.62 26.48
CA SER A 99 3.41 8.78 27.58
C SER A 99 4.32 7.58 27.81
N PRO A 100 4.37 7.01 29.03
CA PRO A 100 5.13 5.80 29.32
C PRO A 100 4.75 4.61 28.43
N GLU A 101 3.51 4.56 27.96
CA GLU A 101 2.99 3.52 27.09
C GLU A 101 3.29 3.74 25.61
N ALA A 102 3.73 4.96 25.21
CA ALA A 102 3.89 5.34 23.81
C ALA A 102 4.79 4.39 23.02
N GLU A 103 5.91 3.98 23.59
CA GLU A 103 6.83 3.02 22.95
C GLU A 103 6.12 1.70 22.60
N ARG A 104 5.38 1.14 23.53
CA ARG A 104 4.62 -0.09 23.33
C ARG A 104 3.49 0.09 22.32
N VAL A 105 2.81 1.23 22.38
CA VAL A 105 1.73 1.58 21.45
C VAL A 105 2.26 1.71 20.02
N TYR A 106 3.40 2.36 19.83
CA TYR A 106 4.06 2.44 18.53
C TYR A 106 4.35 1.05 17.95
N PHE A 107 4.93 0.16 18.77
CA PHE A 107 5.15 -1.22 18.34
C PHE A 107 3.85 -1.91 17.92
N MET A 108 2.78 -1.75 18.69
CA MET A 108 1.48 -2.35 18.39
C MET A 108 0.87 -1.79 17.10
N VAL A 109 1.09 -0.51 16.79
CA VAL A 109 0.68 0.10 15.50
C VAL A 109 1.43 -0.55 14.34
N VAL A 110 2.76 -0.68 14.42
CA VAL A 110 3.57 -1.34 13.39
C VAL A 110 3.10 -2.78 13.15
N ASP A 111 2.96 -3.56 14.21
CA ASP A 111 2.51 -4.95 14.12
C ASP A 111 1.08 -5.04 13.56
N SER A 112 0.19 -4.15 13.96
CA SER A 112 -1.18 -4.10 13.45
C SER A 112 -1.22 -3.81 11.95
N TYR A 113 -0.44 -2.85 11.46
CA TYR A 113 -0.33 -2.59 10.03
C TYR A 113 0.15 -3.81 9.25
N MET A 114 1.13 -4.54 9.78
CA MET A 114 1.60 -5.79 9.16
C MET A 114 0.55 -6.90 9.18
N LYS A 115 -0.29 -6.97 10.23
CA LYS A 115 -1.36 -7.97 10.34
C LYS A 115 -2.54 -7.69 9.39
N VAL A 116 -2.83 -6.42 9.08
CA VAL A 116 -3.87 -6.07 8.09
C VAL A 116 -3.34 -6.02 6.67
N ALA A 117 -2.02 -5.96 6.48
CA ALA A 117 -1.40 -5.93 5.17
C ALA A 117 -1.75 -7.19 4.36
N PRO A 118 -2.42 -7.08 3.20
CA PRO A 118 -2.87 -8.22 2.44
C PRO A 118 -1.70 -8.97 1.77
N ASP A 119 -2.00 -10.05 1.08
CA ASP A 119 -1.03 -10.80 0.29
C ASP A 119 -0.41 -9.94 -0.83
N ALA A 120 0.77 -10.34 -1.31
CA ALA A 120 1.55 -9.62 -2.32
C ALA A 120 0.83 -9.41 -3.67
N TYR A 121 -0.28 -10.09 -3.95
CA TYR A 121 -1.09 -9.88 -5.16
C TYR A 121 -2.03 -8.67 -5.09
N ARG A 122 -2.19 -8.07 -3.91
CA ARG A 122 -3.13 -6.98 -3.64
C ARG A 122 -2.41 -5.68 -3.40
N ASP A 123 -3.17 -4.61 -3.14
CA ASP A 123 -2.64 -3.30 -2.76
C ASP A 123 -1.74 -3.38 -1.52
N GLN A 124 -0.58 -2.72 -1.56
CA GLN A 124 0.42 -2.78 -0.50
C GLN A 124 0.46 -1.53 0.40
N THR A 125 -0.60 -0.72 0.39
CA THR A 125 -0.67 0.52 1.20
C THR A 125 -0.38 0.26 2.68
N TYR A 126 -0.96 -0.80 3.27
CA TYR A 126 -0.70 -1.13 4.67
C TYR A 126 0.71 -1.64 4.93
N THR A 127 1.31 -2.37 3.99
CA THR A 127 2.73 -2.78 4.08
C THR A 127 3.65 -1.57 4.09
N LEU A 128 3.40 -0.58 3.23
CA LEU A 128 4.17 0.66 3.20
C LEU A 128 4.00 1.47 4.49
N LYS A 129 2.78 1.59 5.00
CA LYS A 129 2.51 2.24 6.29
C LYS A 129 3.22 1.55 7.45
N ALA A 130 3.28 0.21 7.44
CA ALA A 130 4.03 -0.54 8.46
C ALA A 130 5.52 -0.18 8.46
N ILE A 131 6.15 -0.09 7.27
CA ILE A 131 7.56 0.30 7.13
C ILE A 131 7.78 1.73 7.61
N ASP A 132 6.90 2.66 7.24
CA ASP A 132 6.98 4.07 7.63
C ASP A 132 6.93 4.20 9.16
N LYS A 133 5.93 3.62 9.79
CA LYS A 133 5.80 3.60 11.25
C LYS A 133 6.94 2.86 11.94
N ALA A 134 7.47 1.78 11.36
CA ALA A 134 8.62 1.07 11.89
C ALA A 134 9.88 1.95 11.89
N LYS A 135 10.13 2.71 10.83
CA LYS A 135 11.24 3.68 10.77
C LYS A 135 11.09 4.79 11.80
N ASP A 136 9.88 5.34 11.96
CA ASP A 136 9.58 6.32 13.00
C ASP A 136 9.86 5.74 14.39
N PHE A 137 9.43 4.50 14.64
CA PHE A 137 9.69 3.80 15.90
C PHE A 137 11.20 3.68 16.19
N LEU A 138 11.98 3.19 15.23
CA LEU A 138 13.43 3.00 15.40
C LEU A 138 14.17 4.33 15.62
N SER A 139 13.68 5.40 15.00
CA SER A 139 14.24 6.76 15.20
C SER A 139 13.96 7.30 16.61
N ARG A 140 12.77 7.04 17.17
CA ARG A 140 12.36 7.54 18.49
C ARG A 140 12.88 6.68 19.62
N TYR A 141 12.93 5.37 19.43
CA TYR A 141 13.25 4.38 20.46
C TYR A 141 14.37 3.42 20.02
N PRO A 142 15.59 3.93 19.76
CA PRO A 142 16.69 3.11 19.23
C PRO A 142 17.14 1.96 20.14
N ASN A 143 16.90 2.09 21.45
CA ASN A 143 17.27 1.10 22.48
C ASN A 143 16.05 0.35 23.05
N SER A 144 14.96 0.30 22.31
CA SER A 144 13.72 -0.37 22.73
C SER A 144 13.89 -1.89 22.84
N PRO A 145 13.24 -2.55 23.81
CA PRO A 145 13.13 -4.01 23.82
C PRO A 145 12.35 -4.57 22.62
N TYR A 146 11.67 -3.71 21.86
CA TYR A 146 10.94 -4.10 20.63
C TYR A 146 11.77 -3.93 19.36
N THR A 147 13.00 -3.40 19.42
CA THR A 147 13.83 -3.07 18.24
C THR A 147 14.00 -4.27 17.32
N ASP A 148 14.42 -5.43 17.82
CA ASP A 148 14.63 -6.64 17.01
C ASP A 148 13.33 -7.11 16.34
N ARG A 149 12.20 -7.01 17.03
CA ARG A 149 10.89 -7.36 16.49
C ARG A 149 10.45 -6.40 15.39
N VAL A 150 10.74 -5.11 15.54
CA VAL A 150 10.42 -4.09 14.52
C VAL A 150 11.30 -4.28 13.29
N LEU A 151 12.58 -4.61 13.45
CA LEU A 151 13.48 -4.95 12.33
C LEU A 151 12.99 -6.18 11.57
N ASP A 152 12.56 -7.24 12.25
CA ASP A 152 11.94 -8.43 11.64
C ASP A 152 10.65 -8.09 10.87
N LEU A 153 9.83 -7.16 11.40
CA LEU A 153 8.64 -6.68 10.68
C LEU A 153 9.01 -5.89 9.42
N ILE A 154 10.08 -5.08 9.45
CA ILE A 154 10.59 -4.38 8.26
C ILE A 154 11.04 -5.38 7.20
N ASP A 155 11.84 -6.39 7.57
CA ASP A 155 12.31 -7.39 6.63
C ASP A 155 11.14 -8.17 5.99
N LYS A 156 10.18 -8.60 6.78
CA LYS A 156 8.94 -9.23 6.28
C LYS A 156 8.15 -8.32 5.35
N ALA A 157 8.08 -7.03 5.65
CA ALA A 157 7.40 -6.06 4.80
C ALA A 157 8.16 -5.85 3.46
N GLN A 158 9.48 -5.73 3.51
CA GLN A 158 10.32 -5.62 2.30
C GLN A 158 10.23 -6.88 1.43
N THR A 159 10.27 -8.07 2.04
CA THR A 159 10.07 -9.34 1.34
C THR A 159 8.69 -9.38 0.63
N LYS A 160 7.63 -8.89 1.30
CA LYS A 160 6.29 -8.81 0.70
C LYS A 160 6.25 -7.84 -0.47
N LEU A 161 6.88 -6.66 -0.35
CA LEU A 161 6.96 -5.67 -1.43
C LEU A 161 7.80 -6.18 -2.61
N ALA A 162 8.93 -6.83 -2.35
CA ALA A 162 9.74 -7.46 -3.39
C ALA A 162 8.94 -8.51 -4.17
N LYS A 163 8.18 -9.35 -3.45
CA LYS A 163 7.29 -10.34 -4.07
C LYS A 163 6.19 -9.66 -4.91
N HIS A 164 5.61 -8.55 -4.43
CA HIS A 164 4.62 -7.77 -5.18
C HIS A 164 5.20 -7.25 -6.50
N GLU A 165 6.36 -6.60 -6.45
CA GLU A 165 7.05 -6.10 -7.65
C GLU A 165 7.44 -7.23 -8.62
N TYR A 166 7.90 -8.37 -8.09
CA TYR A 166 8.21 -9.54 -8.90
C TYR A 166 6.98 -10.09 -9.64
N LEU A 167 5.84 -10.15 -8.98
CA LEU A 167 4.59 -10.60 -9.60
C LEU A 167 4.13 -9.65 -10.71
N ILE A 168 4.29 -8.33 -10.52
CA ILE A 168 4.00 -7.35 -11.56
C ILE A 168 4.98 -7.51 -12.74
N ALA A 169 6.28 -7.69 -12.46
CA ALA A 169 7.28 -7.91 -13.49
C ALA A 169 6.95 -9.16 -14.32
N ARG A 170 6.61 -10.27 -13.66
CA ARG A 170 6.19 -11.52 -14.29
C ARG A 170 4.94 -11.35 -15.13
N PHE A 171 3.94 -10.63 -14.64
CA PHE A 171 2.75 -10.32 -15.41
C PHE A 171 3.11 -9.62 -16.74
N TYR A 172 3.93 -8.57 -16.68
CA TYR A 172 4.37 -7.89 -17.90
C TYR A 172 5.18 -8.79 -18.82
N GLU A 173 6.07 -9.63 -18.28
CA GLU A 173 6.85 -10.60 -19.07
C GLU A 173 5.93 -11.61 -19.79
N ASP A 174 5.00 -12.21 -19.05
CA ASP A 174 4.10 -13.26 -19.55
C ASP A 174 3.13 -12.73 -20.63
N PHE A 175 2.76 -11.44 -20.56
CA PHE A 175 1.95 -10.77 -21.58
C PHE A 175 2.78 -10.10 -22.70
N GLY A 176 4.10 -10.29 -22.70
CA GLY A 176 4.99 -9.78 -23.74
C GLY A 176 5.22 -8.26 -23.70
N TYR A 177 4.95 -7.59 -22.57
CA TYR A 177 5.28 -6.19 -22.31
C TYR A 177 6.72 -6.08 -21.78
N TYR A 178 7.69 -6.55 -22.58
CA TYR A 178 9.06 -6.78 -22.14
C TYR A 178 9.78 -5.53 -21.64
N TYR A 179 9.51 -4.36 -22.24
CA TYR A 179 10.08 -3.11 -21.72
C TYR A 179 9.61 -2.80 -20.30
N SER A 180 8.31 -2.92 -20.05
CA SER A 180 7.76 -2.71 -18.70
C SER A 180 8.26 -3.75 -17.71
N ALA A 181 8.38 -5.02 -18.13
CA ALA A 181 8.97 -6.08 -17.32
C ALA A 181 10.42 -5.75 -16.92
N SER A 182 11.24 -5.30 -17.88
CA SER A 182 12.65 -4.94 -17.64
C SER A 182 12.78 -3.82 -16.59
N LEU A 183 11.93 -2.80 -16.66
CA LEU A 183 11.93 -1.72 -15.65
C LEU A 183 11.59 -2.24 -14.25
N ARG A 184 10.63 -3.16 -14.13
CA ARG A 184 10.25 -3.76 -12.85
C ARG A 184 11.34 -4.68 -12.29
N TYR A 185 11.97 -5.51 -13.11
CA TYR A 185 13.10 -6.34 -12.68
C TYR A 185 14.31 -5.49 -12.27
N LYS A 186 14.60 -4.41 -13.00
CA LYS A 186 15.63 -3.44 -12.58
C LYS A 186 15.32 -2.83 -11.22
N ASN A 187 14.06 -2.44 -10.99
CA ASN A 187 13.61 -1.89 -9.71
C ASN A 187 13.84 -2.89 -8.56
N LEU A 188 13.55 -4.18 -8.78
CA LEU A 188 13.83 -5.24 -7.80
C LEU A 188 15.31 -5.33 -7.42
N LEU A 189 16.20 -5.34 -8.41
CA LEU A 189 17.64 -5.42 -8.18
C LEU A 189 18.20 -4.21 -7.42
N ILE A 190 17.57 -3.03 -7.57
CA ILE A 190 18.02 -1.81 -6.92
C ILE A 190 17.45 -1.68 -5.50
N ASN A 191 16.15 -1.92 -5.32
CA ASN A 191 15.46 -1.58 -4.08
C ASN A 191 15.27 -2.76 -3.13
N TYR A 192 15.42 -4.01 -3.62
CA TYR A 192 15.20 -5.22 -2.84
C TYR A 192 16.29 -6.28 -3.07
N PRO A 193 17.59 -5.91 -3.09
CA PRO A 193 18.68 -6.86 -3.43
C PRO A 193 18.76 -8.04 -2.47
N GLU A 194 18.43 -7.83 -1.19
CA GLU A 194 18.50 -8.85 -0.15
C GLU A 194 17.29 -9.79 -0.13
N GLN A 195 16.17 -9.36 -0.71
CA GLN A 195 14.90 -10.10 -0.69
C GLN A 195 14.64 -10.92 -1.95
N VAL A 196 15.54 -10.86 -2.94
CA VAL A 196 15.40 -11.58 -4.21
C VAL A 196 16.64 -12.40 -4.56
N SER A 197 16.45 -13.41 -5.41
CA SER A 197 17.59 -14.10 -6.05
C SER A 197 18.16 -13.20 -7.15
N GLU A 198 19.31 -12.59 -6.89
CA GLU A 198 19.99 -11.71 -7.87
C GLU A 198 20.19 -12.43 -9.20
N VAL A 199 20.65 -13.67 -9.17
CA VAL A 199 20.89 -14.50 -10.38
C VAL A 199 19.63 -14.63 -11.22
N GLU A 200 18.49 -14.95 -10.60
CA GLU A 200 17.23 -15.15 -11.31
C GLU A 200 16.66 -13.82 -11.83
N VAL A 201 16.65 -12.79 -10.97
CA VAL A 201 16.06 -11.48 -11.35
C VAL A 201 16.91 -10.80 -12.42
N LEU A 202 18.24 -10.90 -12.33
CA LEU A 202 19.14 -10.37 -13.36
C LEU A 202 18.97 -11.11 -14.69
N TYR A 203 18.84 -12.44 -14.66
CA TYR A 203 18.52 -13.23 -15.86
C TYR A 203 17.22 -12.73 -16.51
N ARG A 204 16.14 -12.55 -15.75
CA ARG A 204 14.84 -12.07 -16.28
C ARG A 204 14.92 -10.64 -16.78
N TYR A 205 15.68 -9.78 -16.10
CA TYR A 205 15.93 -8.41 -16.53
C TYR A 205 16.59 -8.39 -17.91
N ILE A 206 17.71 -9.13 -18.09
CA ILE A 206 18.44 -9.21 -19.35
C ILE A 206 17.55 -9.79 -20.46
N LYS A 207 16.87 -10.90 -20.16
CA LYS A 207 15.94 -11.54 -21.12
C LYS A 207 14.88 -10.58 -21.59
N SER A 208 14.27 -9.85 -20.66
CA SER A 208 13.26 -8.84 -21.00
C SER A 208 13.83 -7.74 -21.89
N LEU A 209 15.03 -7.20 -21.58
CA LEU A 209 15.70 -6.21 -22.42
C LEU A 209 15.93 -6.72 -23.86
N LEU A 210 16.43 -7.95 -24.01
CA LEU A 210 16.71 -8.54 -25.31
C LEU A 210 15.44 -8.84 -26.12
N LEU A 211 14.29 -9.07 -25.44
CA LEU A 211 13.00 -9.32 -26.07
C LEU A 211 12.20 -8.04 -26.40
N VAL A 212 12.67 -6.84 -26.01
CA VAL A 212 11.99 -5.58 -26.38
C VAL A 212 11.86 -5.45 -27.91
N LYS A 213 12.80 -5.99 -28.69
CA LYS A 213 12.73 -6.05 -30.15
C LYS A 213 11.45 -6.73 -30.66
N GLU A 214 11.03 -7.82 -30.02
CA GLU A 214 9.81 -8.54 -30.38
C GLU A 214 8.56 -7.73 -30.03
N GLN A 215 8.57 -7.02 -28.93
CA GLN A 215 7.51 -6.08 -28.56
C GLN A 215 7.44 -4.92 -29.56
N ALA A 216 8.57 -4.32 -29.92
CA ALA A 216 8.65 -3.23 -30.89
C ALA A 216 8.09 -3.65 -32.25
N LYS A 217 8.42 -4.86 -32.74
CA LYS A 217 7.89 -5.41 -33.96
C LYS A 217 6.36 -5.53 -33.96
N ARG A 218 5.80 -6.07 -32.87
CA ARG A 218 4.32 -6.13 -32.72
C ARG A 218 3.67 -4.74 -32.68
N GLN A 219 4.32 -3.75 -32.07
CA GLN A 219 3.81 -2.37 -32.07
C GLN A 219 3.91 -1.74 -33.47
N GLU A 220 5.01 -1.96 -34.20
CA GLU A 220 5.17 -1.50 -35.57
C GLU A 220 4.07 -2.07 -36.47
N GLU A 221 3.82 -3.39 -36.45
CA GLU A 221 2.76 -4.03 -37.23
C GLU A 221 1.38 -3.42 -36.91
N LYS A 222 1.08 -3.18 -35.64
CA LYS A 222 -0.15 -2.53 -35.20
C LYS A 222 -0.28 -1.10 -35.73
N TYR A 223 0.77 -0.29 -35.61
CA TYR A 223 0.76 1.09 -36.08
C TYR A 223 0.70 1.19 -37.58
N LEU A 224 1.39 0.32 -38.34
CA LEU A 224 1.29 0.25 -39.78
C LEU A 224 -0.13 -0.06 -40.25
N LYS A 225 -0.84 -0.96 -39.57
CA LYS A 225 -2.26 -1.21 -39.83
C LYS A 225 -3.11 0.06 -39.64
N TRP A 226 -2.92 0.77 -38.54
CA TRP A 226 -3.67 2.00 -38.26
C TRP A 226 -3.31 3.14 -39.20
N ILE A 227 -2.05 3.24 -39.64
CA ILE A 227 -1.64 4.20 -40.69
C ILE A 227 -2.38 3.91 -41.97
N LYS A 228 -2.43 2.64 -42.42
CA LYS A 228 -3.16 2.25 -43.64
C LYS A 228 -4.65 2.59 -43.59
N GLU A 229 -5.29 2.40 -42.43
CA GLU A 229 -6.67 2.78 -42.18
C GLU A 229 -6.83 4.32 -42.27
N ALA A 230 -5.96 5.09 -41.61
CA ALA A 230 -5.97 6.54 -41.66
C ALA A 230 -5.70 7.11 -43.06
N GLU A 231 -4.81 6.50 -43.83
CA GLU A 231 -4.58 6.90 -45.25
C GLU A 231 -5.82 6.66 -46.13
N ALA A 232 -6.58 5.59 -45.85
CA ALA A 232 -7.84 5.36 -46.57
C ALA A 232 -8.93 6.39 -46.22
N GLU A 233 -8.98 6.81 -44.92
CA GLU A 233 -9.84 7.92 -44.46
C GLU A 233 -9.41 9.25 -45.13
N LEU A 234 -8.11 9.54 -45.19
CA LEU A 234 -7.56 10.76 -45.78
C LEU A 234 -7.98 10.93 -47.24
N ARG A 235 -8.01 9.83 -48.00
CA ARG A 235 -8.46 9.85 -49.42
C ARG A 235 -9.93 10.20 -49.59
N LYS A 236 -10.75 9.97 -48.57
CA LYS A 236 -12.21 10.23 -48.57
C LYS A 236 -12.57 11.57 -47.93
N ALA A 237 -11.64 12.20 -47.22
CA ALA A 237 -11.88 13.44 -46.51
C ALA A 237 -12.18 14.59 -47.49
N GLN A 238 -13.29 15.30 -47.23
CA GLN A 238 -13.77 16.39 -48.06
C GLN A 238 -13.30 17.76 -47.56
N SER A 239 -13.20 17.93 -46.21
CA SER A 239 -12.75 19.19 -45.62
C SER A 239 -11.24 19.25 -45.45
N GLU A 240 -10.66 20.44 -45.58
CA GLU A 240 -9.23 20.67 -45.32
C GLU A 240 -8.87 20.47 -43.83
N GLU A 241 -9.81 20.74 -42.94
CA GLU A 241 -9.64 20.55 -41.53
C GLU A 241 -9.50 19.06 -41.19
N ASP A 242 -10.37 18.19 -41.76
CA ASP A 242 -10.31 16.74 -41.57
C ASP A 242 -8.99 16.17 -42.11
N ARG A 243 -8.57 16.63 -43.31
CA ARG A 243 -7.29 16.22 -43.91
C ARG A 243 -6.12 16.51 -42.97
N LYS A 244 -6.06 17.73 -42.43
CA LYS A 244 -4.99 18.11 -41.48
C LYS A 244 -5.03 17.28 -40.19
N ALA A 245 -6.21 17.00 -39.66
CA ALA A 245 -6.35 16.16 -38.45
C ALA A 245 -5.88 14.71 -38.71
N ILE A 246 -6.29 14.11 -39.83
CA ILE A 246 -5.88 12.76 -40.19
C ILE A 246 -4.37 12.71 -40.47
N GLN A 247 -3.81 13.70 -41.15
CA GLN A 247 -2.37 13.76 -41.40
C GLN A 247 -1.57 13.82 -40.11
N LYS A 248 -1.98 14.65 -39.13
CA LYS A 248 -1.35 14.69 -37.82
C LYS A 248 -1.39 13.32 -37.10
N ARG A 249 -2.50 12.58 -37.22
CA ARG A 249 -2.62 11.21 -36.67
C ARG A 249 -1.62 10.26 -37.35
N ILE A 250 -1.48 10.32 -38.65
CA ILE A 250 -0.49 9.50 -39.39
C ILE A 250 0.93 9.83 -38.94
N ASP A 251 1.27 11.12 -38.83
CA ASP A 251 2.61 11.56 -38.45
C ASP A 251 2.93 11.13 -37.00
N PHE A 252 1.95 11.23 -36.10
CA PHE A 252 2.07 10.70 -34.73
C PHE A 252 2.33 9.19 -34.72
N LEU A 253 1.58 8.40 -35.48
CA LEU A 253 1.76 6.96 -35.57
C LEU A 253 3.15 6.58 -36.14
N LYS A 254 3.64 7.31 -37.11
CA LYS A 254 5.01 7.14 -37.64
C LYS A 254 6.06 7.46 -36.59
N SER A 255 5.86 8.53 -35.81
CA SER A 255 6.77 8.88 -34.74
C SER A 255 6.83 7.82 -33.61
N GLU A 256 5.70 7.17 -33.32
CA GLU A 256 5.65 6.08 -32.36
C GLU A 256 6.40 4.82 -32.83
N ILE A 257 6.35 4.52 -34.14
CA ILE A 257 7.17 3.43 -34.74
C ILE A 257 8.66 3.72 -34.51
N GLU A 258 9.12 4.92 -34.86
CA GLU A 258 10.53 5.29 -34.66
C GLU A 258 10.95 5.28 -33.17
N ARG A 259 10.05 5.73 -32.31
CA ARG A 259 10.27 5.63 -30.86
C ARG A 259 10.48 4.19 -30.39
N TRP A 260 9.65 3.26 -30.85
CA TRP A 260 9.78 1.84 -30.51
C TRP A 260 11.05 1.20 -31.06
N LYS A 261 11.47 1.55 -32.29
CA LYS A 261 12.73 1.09 -32.85
C LYS A 261 13.93 1.54 -32.02
N LYS A 262 13.97 2.83 -31.68
CA LYS A 262 15.01 3.39 -30.83
C LYS A 262 15.05 2.72 -29.46
N LEU A 263 13.88 2.52 -28.84
CA LEU A 263 13.75 1.86 -27.55
C LEU A 263 14.26 0.42 -27.58
N ALA A 264 13.96 -0.32 -28.65
CA ALA A 264 14.46 -1.69 -28.84
C ALA A 264 15.98 -1.73 -28.99
N GLU A 265 16.56 -0.78 -29.73
CA GLU A 265 18.01 -0.68 -29.89
C GLU A 265 18.72 -0.34 -28.57
N GLU A 266 18.24 0.64 -27.84
CA GLU A 266 18.77 1.03 -26.51
C GLU A 266 18.66 -0.14 -25.52
N SER A 267 17.51 -0.80 -25.49
CA SER A 267 17.29 -1.97 -24.63
C SER A 267 18.23 -3.13 -24.99
N ARG A 268 18.48 -3.37 -26.29
CA ARG A 268 19.41 -4.41 -26.73
C ARG A 268 20.86 -4.09 -26.32
N LYS A 269 21.30 -2.83 -26.46
CA LYS A 269 22.64 -2.40 -26.04
C LYS A 269 22.82 -2.62 -24.53
N GLU A 270 21.85 -2.21 -23.73
CA GLU A 270 21.87 -2.44 -22.28
C GLU A 270 21.83 -3.94 -21.96
N GLY A 271 20.98 -4.71 -22.62
CA GLY A 271 20.86 -6.15 -22.43
C GLY A 271 22.18 -6.89 -22.68
N ILE A 272 22.91 -6.54 -23.75
CA ILE A 272 24.24 -7.12 -24.06
C ILE A 272 25.25 -6.73 -22.96
N LYS A 273 25.28 -5.46 -22.55
CA LYS A 273 26.18 -5.00 -21.48
C LYS A 273 25.92 -5.77 -20.16
N GLN A 274 24.66 -5.94 -19.80
CA GLN A 274 24.29 -6.68 -18.60
C GLN A 274 24.57 -8.19 -18.73
N LEU A 275 24.49 -8.76 -19.92
CA LEU A 275 24.85 -10.14 -20.18
C LEU A 275 26.35 -10.41 -19.97
N GLU A 276 27.21 -9.48 -20.39
CA GLU A 276 28.64 -9.57 -20.14
C GLU A 276 28.93 -9.51 -18.62
N ARG A 277 28.33 -8.56 -17.91
CA ARG A 277 28.41 -8.48 -16.45
C ARG A 277 27.91 -9.76 -15.78
N TYR A 278 26.79 -10.32 -16.27
CA TYR A 278 26.25 -11.57 -15.75
C TYR A 278 27.29 -12.72 -15.85
N LYS A 279 27.96 -12.82 -17.03
CA LYS A 279 29.02 -13.81 -17.24
C LYS A 279 30.20 -13.62 -16.26
N GLU A 280 30.62 -12.38 -16.04
CA GLU A 280 31.72 -12.05 -15.13
C GLU A 280 31.42 -12.47 -13.68
N VAL A 281 30.18 -12.24 -13.21
CA VAL A 281 29.78 -12.49 -11.82
C VAL A 281 29.37 -13.93 -11.59
N PHE A 282 28.57 -14.52 -12.49
CA PHE A 282 27.91 -15.82 -12.30
C PHE A 282 28.43 -16.94 -13.23
N GLY A 283 29.35 -16.62 -14.13
CA GLY A 283 29.90 -17.56 -15.10
C GLY A 283 28.90 -18.01 -16.18
N GLU A 284 29.32 -18.99 -16.99
CA GLU A 284 28.51 -19.52 -18.09
C GLU A 284 27.56 -20.66 -17.64
N ASN A 285 26.64 -20.29 -16.72
CA ASN A 285 25.62 -21.23 -16.24
C ASN A 285 24.48 -21.45 -17.26
N SER A 286 23.41 -22.17 -16.88
CA SER A 286 22.26 -22.44 -17.75
C SER A 286 21.54 -21.17 -18.20
N TYR A 287 21.39 -20.19 -17.33
CA TYR A 287 20.75 -18.90 -17.63
C TYR A 287 21.57 -18.09 -18.66
N TYR A 288 22.90 -18.03 -18.49
CA TYR A 288 23.76 -17.36 -19.46
C TYR A 288 23.64 -17.99 -20.85
N ARG A 289 23.68 -19.32 -20.94
CA ARG A 289 23.54 -20.04 -22.22
C ARG A 289 22.19 -19.79 -22.89
N GLU A 290 21.12 -19.66 -22.11
CA GLU A 290 19.81 -19.29 -22.64
C GLU A 290 19.78 -17.85 -23.14
N LEU A 291 20.28 -16.89 -22.34
CA LEU A 291 20.34 -15.47 -22.72
C LEU A 291 21.12 -15.23 -24.01
N LYS A 292 22.20 -15.99 -24.22
CA LYS A 292 23.00 -15.89 -25.43
C LYS A 292 22.20 -16.15 -26.72
N LYS A 293 21.15 -16.98 -26.66
CA LYS A 293 20.26 -17.24 -27.81
C LYS A 293 19.42 -16.01 -28.18
N TYR A 294 19.10 -15.15 -27.24
CA TYR A 294 18.33 -13.91 -27.48
C TYR A 294 19.23 -12.75 -27.88
N ALA A 295 20.53 -12.80 -27.57
CA ALA A 295 21.51 -11.77 -27.88
C ALA A 295 21.99 -11.79 -29.35
N GLY A 296 21.99 -12.95 -29.99
CA GLY A 296 22.28 -13.11 -31.43
C GLY A 296 21.08 -12.73 -32.27
#